data_535393dad175f7679be663e4cbaf26a6
#
_entry.id   535393dad175f7679be663e4cbaf26a6
#
_cell.length_a   1.000
_cell.length_b   1.000
_cell.length_c   1.000
_cell.angle_alpha   90.00
_cell.angle_beta   90.00
_cell.angle_gamma   90.00
#
_symmetry.space_group_name_H-M   'P 1'
#
loop_
_entity.id
_entity.type
_entity.pdbx_description
1 polymer ?
#
loop_
_entity_poly.entity_id
_entity_poly.type
_entity_poly.pdbx_seq_one_letter_code
_entity_poly.pdbx_strand_id
1 'polypeptide(L)'
;VLQVSALAVGLLALLLLVLLRTDLVSSWRQATPPDAPNRFVINLQPEQGDAFRQALSDGGVKRFDWYPMIRGRLVAVNGQAVAPDNYTDDRAARLVDREFNLSHAAEAPKHNPVVGGRWVADEADALSVEEGLAKTLGLKLGDSLSFDIAGQVRSGRITSLRKVDWGSMRVNFFVMFPLAQMPGVPLSYISAFRAPDTAGFDNALSREFPNITSV
;
A
#
# COMPACT_ATOMS: atom_id res chain seq x y z
N VAL A 1 -15.33 54.22 -17.40
CA VAL A 1 -15.42 52.92 -18.14
C VAL A 1 -14.27 51.99 -17.74
N LEU A 2 -13.01 52.45 -17.76
CA LEU A 2 -11.83 51.59 -17.46
C LEU A 2 -11.84 51.03 -16.03
N GLN A 3 -12.25 51.80 -15.03
CA GLN A 3 -12.33 51.38 -13.64
C GLN A 3 -13.42 50.31 -13.41
N VAL A 4 -14.54 50.41 -14.08
CA VAL A 4 -15.64 49.46 -14.00
C VAL A 4 -15.24 48.13 -14.64
N SER A 5 -14.53 48.18 -15.77
CA SER A 5 -14.02 46.97 -16.42
C SER A 5 -12.97 46.23 -15.57
N ALA A 6 -12.06 46.97 -14.95
CA ALA A 6 -11.04 46.39 -14.06
C ALA A 6 -11.67 45.73 -12.83
N LEU A 7 -12.69 46.37 -12.24
CA LEU A 7 -13.43 45.81 -11.10
C LEU A 7 -14.20 44.56 -11.50
N ALA A 8 -14.84 44.55 -12.66
CA ALA A 8 -15.58 43.40 -13.18
C ALA A 8 -14.66 42.21 -13.43
N VAL A 9 -13.48 42.43 -14.03
CA VAL A 9 -12.48 41.36 -14.24
C VAL A 9 -11.94 40.82 -12.91
N GLY A 10 -11.68 41.69 -11.93
CA GLY A 10 -11.23 41.27 -10.60
C GLY A 10 -12.29 40.45 -9.87
N LEU A 11 -13.54 40.87 -9.94
CA LEU A 11 -14.66 40.09 -9.36
C LEU A 11 -14.86 38.75 -10.04
N LEU A 12 -14.76 38.69 -11.37
CA LEU A 12 -14.84 37.46 -12.14
C LEU A 12 -13.70 36.48 -11.77
N ALA A 13 -12.48 37.00 -11.64
CA ALA A 13 -11.33 36.19 -11.23
C ALA A 13 -11.50 35.61 -9.81
N LEU A 14 -12.00 36.42 -8.87
CA LEU A 14 -12.31 35.96 -7.52
C LEU A 14 -13.42 34.87 -7.50
N LEU A 15 -14.48 35.09 -8.30
CA LEU A 15 -15.57 34.13 -8.42
C LEU A 15 -15.08 32.79 -8.98
N LEU A 16 -14.24 32.83 -10.03
CA LEU A 16 -13.64 31.64 -10.62
C LEU A 16 -12.73 30.92 -9.63
N LEU A 17 -11.92 31.62 -8.84
CA LEU A 17 -11.08 31.07 -7.80
C LEU A 17 -11.91 30.37 -6.71
N VAL A 18 -13.01 30.98 -6.27
CA VAL A 18 -13.91 30.39 -5.26
C VAL A 18 -14.59 29.14 -5.82
N LEU A 19 -15.08 29.17 -7.05
CA LEU A 19 -15.70 28.01 -7.71
C LEU A 19 -14.71 26.87 -7.88
N LEU A 20 -13.51 27.14 -8.41
CA LEU A 20 -12.46 26.14 -8.57
C LEU A 20 -12.06 25.51 -7.23
N ARG A 21 -11.90 26.33 -6.19
CA ARG A 21 -11.59 25.84 -4.85
C ARG A 21 -12.71 24.93 -4.32
N THR A 22 -13.96 25.35 -4.50
CA THR A 22 -15.12 24.59 -4.01
C THR A 22 -15.24 23.24 -4.73
N ASP A 23 -15.09 23.25 -6.07
CA ASP A 23 -15.16 22.03 -6.87
C ASP A 23 -14.00 21.08 -6.57
N LEU A 24 -12.77 21.59 -6.42
CA LEU A 24 -11.61 20.78 -6.07
C LEU A 24 -11.78 20.14 -4.68
N VAL A 25 -12.22 20.91 -3.69
CA VAL A 25 -12.44 20.40 -2.32
C VAL A 25 -13.60 19.40 -2.29
N SER A 26 -14.69 19.66 -3.01
CA SER A 26 -15.83 18.74 -3.08
C SER A 26 -15.48 17.44 -3.82
N SER A 27 -14.77 17.54 -4.94
CA SER A 27 -14.29 16.39 -5.70
C SER A 27 -13.31 15.54 -4.89
N TRP A 28 -12.43 16.17 -4.14
CA TRP A 28 -11.49 15.46 -3.25
C TRP A 28 -12.22 14.78 -2.08
N ARG A 29 -13.21 15.44 -1.48
CA ARG A 29 -14.04 14.82 -0.41
C ARG A 29 -14.90 13.67 -0.93
N GLN A 30 -15.38 13.75 -2.16
CA GLN A 30 -16.14 12.66 -2.80
C GLN A 30 -15.25 11.50 -3.21
N ALA A 31 -13.99 11.77 -3.59
CA ALA A 31 -13.00 10.75 -3.95
C ALA A 31 -12.49 9.96 -2.72
N THR A 32 -12.56 10.53 -1.52
CA THR A 32 -12.14 9.86 -0.29
C THR A 32 -13.36 9.42 0.51
N PRO A 33 -13.66 8.13 0.62
CA PRO A 33 -14.77 7.63 1.42
C PRO A 33 -14.68 8.16 2.86
N PRO A 34 -15.81 8.49 3.51
CA PRO A 34 -15.81 9.06 4.86
C PRO A 34 -15.21 8.12 5.92
N ASP A 35 -15.12 6.84 5.62
CA ASP A 35 -14.53 5.79 6.44
C ASP A 35 -13.12 5.38 6.00
N ALA A 36 -12.53 6.09 5.03
CA ALA A 36 -11.16 5.82 4.61
C ALA A 36 -10.19 5.99 5.79
N PRO A 37 -9.17 5.13 5.87
CA PRO A 37 -8.10 5.27 6.86
C PRO A 37 -7.45 6.67 6.81
N ASN A 38 -7.11 7.19 7.97
CA ASN A 38 -6.39 8.45 8.11
C ASN A 38 -5.14 8.31 9.00
N ARG A 39 -4.81 7.07 9.35
CA ARG A 39 -3.58 6.71 10.06
C ARG A 39 -2.99 5.46 9.45
N PHE A 40 -1.66 5.51 9.28
CA PHE A 40 -0.83 4.36 8.96
C PHE A 40 0.13 4.11 10.10
N VAL A 41 0.25 2.87 10.52
CA VAL A 41 1.19 2.46 11.56
C VAL A 41 2.04 1.34 11.02
N ILE A 42 3.36 1.50 11.10
CA ILE A 42 4.36 0.52 10.68
C ILE A 42 5.28 0.14 11.86
N ASN A 43 6.11 -0.87 11.66
CA ASN A 43 7.08 -1.38 12.64
C ASN A 43 6.45 -2.04 13.87
N LEU A 44 5.21 -2.51 13.78
CA LEU A 44 4.62 -3.35 14.81
C LEU A 44 5.30 -4.71 14.82
N GLN A 45 5.83 -5.10 15.97
CA GLN A 45 6.47 -6.42 16.10
C GLN A 45 5.40 -7.51 16.28
N PRO A 46 5.68 -8.76 15.87
CA PRO A 46 4.72 -9.86 15.99
C PRO A 46 4.13 -10.02 17.39
N GLU A 47 4.95 -9.83 18.42
CA GLU A 47 4.55 -9.96 19.83
C GLU A 47 3.55 -8.88 20.27
N GLN A 48 3.55 -7.75 19.59
CA GLN A 48 2.67 -6.60 19.88
C GLN A 48 1.30 -6.72 19.19
N GLY A 49 1.16 -7.66 18.26
CA GLY A 49 0.02 -7.72 17.36
C GLY A 49 -1.33 -7.79 18.07
N ASP A 50 -1.46 -8.68 19.06
CA ASP A 50 -2.72 -8.85 19.80
C ASP A 50 -3.03 -7.64 20.65
N ALA A 51 -2.04 -7.13 21.39
CA ALA A 51 -2.19 -5.93 22.23
C ALA A 51 -2.56 -4.70 21.39
N PHE A 52 -1.93 -4.52 20.24
CA PHE A 52 -2.23 -3.40 19.33
C PHE A 52 -3.67 -3.48 18.78
N ARG A 53 -4.10 -4.63 18.31
CA ARG A 53 -5.46 -4.83 17.81
C ARG A 53 -6.50 -4.61 18.91
N GLN A 54 -6.20 -5.05 20.14
CA GLN A 54 -7.05 -4.78 21.30
C GLN A 54 -7.11 -3.28 21.61
N ALA A 55 -5.98 -2.57 21.62
CA ALA A 55 -5.94 -1.12 21.85
C ALA A 55 -6.75 -0.34 20.80
N LEU A 56 -6.71 -0.75 19.53
CA LEU A 56 -7.56 -0.17 18.49
C LEU A 56 -9.04 -0.39 18.78
N SER A 57 -9.42 -1.62 19.16
CA SER A 57 -10.81 -1.98 19.48
C SER A 57 -11.32 -1.20 20.68
N ASP A 58 -10.55 -1.12 21.75
CA ASP A 58 -10.89 -0.39 22.99
C ASP A 58 -10.99 1.13 22.72
N GLY A 59 -10.17 1.64 21.80
CA GLY A 59 -10.23 3.02 21.31
C GLY A 59 -11.42 3.32 20.39
N GLY A 60 -12.24 2.31 20.04
CA GLY A 60 -13.41 2.46 19.18
C GLY A 60 -13.16 2.33 17.68
N VAL A 61 -11.97 1.88 17.27
CA VAL A 61 -11.66 1.58 15.86
C VAL A 61 -12.32 0.26 15.46
N LYS A 62 -13.35 0.33 14.64
CA LYS A 62 -14.15 -0.85 14.25
C LYS A 62 -13.59 -1.63 13.06
N ARG A 63 -12.82 -0.96 12.21
CA ARG A 63 -12.23 -1.55 10.99
C ARG A 63 -10.82 -1.04 10.80
N PHE A 64 -9.92 -1.93 10.52
CA PHE A 64 -8.51 -1.62 10.22
C PHE A 64 -7.94 -2.66 9.27
N ASP A 65 -6.97 -2.26 8.47
CA ASP A 65 -6.13 -3.16 7.72
C ASP A 65 -5.08 -3.74 8.65
N TRP A 66 -4.76 -5.01 8.48
CA TRP A 66 -3.75 -5.70 9.25
C TRP A 66 -3.00 -6.68 8.37
N TYR A 67 -1.75 -6.38 8.05
CA TYR A 67 -0.95 -7.21 7.17
C TYR A 67 0.48 -7.36 7.69
N PRO A 68 1.09 -8.55 7.52
CA PRO A 68 2.52 -8.69 7.67
C PRO A 68 3.23 -7.89 6.56
N MET A 69 4.33 -7.25 6.91
CA MET A 69 5.21 -6.55 6.00
C MET A 69 6.59 -7.19 6.03
N ILE A 70 7.03 -7.68 4.89
CA ILE A 70 8.29 -8.37 4.68
C ILE A 70 9.13 -7.51 3.74
N ARG A 71 10.39 -7.28 4.06
CA ARG A 71 11.31 -6.61 3.15
C ARG A 71 12.04 -7.62 2.30
N GLY A 72 12.02 -7.41 0.98
CA GLY A 72 12.69 -8.28 0.04
C GLY A 72 13.18 -7.53 -1.19
N ARG A 73 14.34 -7.91 -1.68
CA ARG A 73 14.92 -7.37 -2.92
C ARG A 73 14.65 -8.33 -4.06
N LEU A 74 14.13 -7.84 -5.17
CA LEU A 74 14.00 -8.65 -6.38
C LEU A 74 15.40 -8.93 -6.95
N VAL A 75 15.79 -10.19 -7.02
CA VAL A 75 17.13 -10.60 -7.44
C VAL A 75 17.13 -11.36 -8.77
N ALA A 76 16.03 -11.99 -9.15
CA ALA A 76 15.93 -12.67 -10.44
C ALA A 76 14.49 -12.66 -11.00
N VAL A 77 14.38 -12.66 -12.33
CA VAL A 77 13.16 -12.87 -13.09
C VAL A 77 13.43 -14.03 -14.07
N ASN A 78 12.59 -15.05 -14.05
CA ASN A 78 12.74 -16.27 -14.88
C ASN A 78 14.15 -16.89 -14.78
N GLY A 79 14.72 -16.88 -13.57
CA GLY A 79 16.05 -17.42 -13.32
C GLY A 79 17.22 -16.53 -13.75
N GLN A 80 16.96 -15.39 -14.37
CA GLN A 80 17.99 -14.43 -14.76
C GLN A 80 18.13 -13.33 -13.72
N ALA A 81 19.35 -13.07 -13.28
CA ALA A 81 19.64 -12.00 -12.34
C ALA A 81 19.17 -10.65 -12.88
N VAL A 82 18.55 -9.85 -12.03
CA VAL A 82 18.13 -8.49 -12.37
C VAL A 82 18.97 -7.45 -11.65
N ALA A 83 19.29 -6.40 -12.40
CA ALA A 83 19.97 -5.21 -11.89
C ALA A 83 19.36 -3.97 -12.56
N PRO A 84 19.52 -2.76 -11.98
CA PRO A 84 19.02 -1.53 -12.57
C PRO A 84 19.44 -1.33 -14.03
N ASP A 85 20.68 -1.71 -14.37
CA ASP A 85 21.24 -1.58 -15.73
C ASP A 85 20.57 -2.49 -16.78
N ASN A 86 19.75 -3.45 -16.35
CA ASN A 86 18.97 -4.29 -17.29
C ASN A 86 17.77 -3.55 -17.86
N TYR A 87 17.41 -2.39 -17.33
CA TYR A 87 16.23 -1.64 -17.70
C TYR A 87 16.60 -0.29 -18.32
N THR A 88 16.01 0.02 -19.46
CA THR A 88 16.14 1.33 -20.13
C THR A 88 15.17 2.37 -19.58
N ASP A 89 14.11 1.93 -18.93
CA ASP A 89 13.14 2.78 -18.25
C ASP A 89 13.62 3.12 -16.84
N ASP A 90 13.77 4.41 -16.56
CA ASP A 90 14.27 4.91 -15.26
C ASP A 90 13.38 4.49 -14.08
N ARG A 91 12.08 4.34 -14.30
CA ARG A 91 11.15 3.91 -13.25
C ARG A 91 11.37 2.44 -12.93
N ALA A 92 11.53 1.60 -13.96
CA ALA A 92 11.83 0.19 -13.80
C ALA A 92 13.17 -0.01 -13.09
N ALA A 93 14.23 0.71 -13.51
CA ALA A 93 15.54 0.68 -12.89
C ALA A 93 15.46 1.04 -11.39
N ARG A 94 14.77 2.13 -11.03
CA ARG A 94 14.59 2.52 -9.62
C ARG A 94 13.77 1.52 -8.82
N LEU A 95 12.81 0.83 -9.44
CA LEU A 95 12.01 -0.18 -8.75
C LEU A 95 12.83 -1.40 -8.37
N VAL A 96 13.70 -1.89 -9.25
CA VAL A 96 14.53 -3.07 -8.98
C VAL A 96 15.74 -2.77 -8.09
N ASP A 97 16.16 -1.50 -7.99
CA ASP A 97 17.28 -1.09 -7.14
C ASP A 97 16.95 -1.05 -5.65
N ARG A 98 15.68 -0.98 -5.31
CA ARG A 98 15.21 -0.87 -3.92
C ARG A 98 14.64 -2.18 -3.38
N GLU A 99 14.53 -2.26 -2.06
CA GLU A 99 13.71 -3.29 -1.43
C GLU A 99 12.23 -3.04 -1.67
N PHE A 100 11.50 -4.13 -1.86
CA PHE A 100 10.04 -4.12 -1.89
C PHE A 100 9.48 -4.41 -0.50
N ASN A 101 8.37 -3.77 -0.19
CA ASN A 101 7.49 -4.24 0.87
C ASN A 101 6.61 -5.34 0.28
N LEU A 102 6.89 -6.57 0.69
CA LEU A 102 6.12 -7.77 0.36
C LEU A 102 5.16 -8.06 1.50
N SER A 103 4.17 -8.89 1.21
CA SER A 103 3.24 -9.38 2.22
C SER A 103 2.78 -10.80 1.92
N HIS A 104 2.04 -11.40 2.83
CA HIS A 104 1.33 -12.64 2.60
C HIS A 104 -0.06 -12.61 3.22
N ALA A 105 -0.99 -13.33 2.62
CA ALA A 105 -2.33 -13.54 3.15
C ALA A 105 -2.95 -14.78 2.48
N ALA A 106 -3.76 -15.55 3.19
CA ALA A 106 -4.52 -16.64 2.59
C ALA A 106 -5.54 -16.12 1.57
N GLU A 107 -6.22 -15.02 1.91
CA GLU A 107 -7.22 -14.40 1.04
C GLU A 107 -6.68 -13.13 0.39
N ALA A 108 -7.10 -12.89 -0.85
CA ALA A 108 -6.79 -11.64 -1.53
C ALA A 108 -7.41 -10.44 -0.78
N PRO A 109 -6.66 -9.32 -0.66
CA PRO A 109 -7.23 -8.11 -0.07
C PRO A 109 -8.48 -7.68 -0.84
N LYS A 110 -9.60 -7.49 -0.13
CA LYS A 110 -10.89 -7.14 -0.74
C LYS A 110 -10.87 -5.86 -1.58
N HIS A 111 -9.96 -4.94 -1.25
CA HIS A 111 -9.77 -3.68 -1.98
C HIS A 111 -8.78 -3.76 -3.14
N ASN A 112 -8.22 -4.95 -3.39
CA ASN A 112 -7.31 -5.20 -4.51
C ASN A 112 -7.89 -6.32 -5.40
N PRO A 113 -8.83 -6.05 -6.30
CA PRO A 113 -9.43 -7.08 -7.13
C PRO A 113 -8.39 -7.77 -8.02
N VAL A 114 -8.52 -9.08 -8.16
CA VAL A 114 -7.74 -9.88 -9.10
C VAL A 114 -8.25 -9.59 -10.51
N VAL A 115 -7.38 -9.10 -11.39
CA VAL A 115 -7.72 -8.70 -12.76
C VAL A 115 -7.12 -9.65 -13.80
N GLY A 116 -6.25 -10.57 -13.40
CA GLY A 116 -5.68 -11.60 -14.26
C GLY A 116 -5.28 -12.82 -13.44
N GLY A 117 -5.41 -14.00 -14.01
CA GLY A 117 -5.12 -15.25 -13.32
C GLY A 117 -6.09 -15.57 -12.18
N ARG A 118 -5.58 -16.18 -11.11
CA ARG A 118 -6.38 -16.56 -9.95
C ARG A 118 -5.56 -16.45 -8.67
N TRP A 119 -6.22 -16.15 -7.56
CA TRP A 119 -5.71 -16.24 -6.21
C TRP A 119 -6.23 -17.55 -5.58
N VAL A 120 -5.32 -18.43 -5.20
CA VAL A 120 -5.66 -19.67 -4.48
C VAL A 120 -4.95 -19.63 -3.14
N ALA A 121 -5.72 -19.76 -2.06
CA ALA A 121 -5.17 -19.79 -0.71
C ALA A 121 -4.19 -20.94 -0.53
N ASP A 122 -3.06 -20.63 0.11
CA ASP A 122 -1.98 -21.59 0.42
C ASP A 122 -1.42 -22.34 -0.80
N GLU A 123 -1.55 -21.75 -2.01
CA GLU A 123 -0.91 -22.28 -3.21
C GLU A 123 0.61 -22.14 -3.08
N ALA A 124 1.31 -23.27 -3.10
CA ALA A 124 2.77 -23.28 -3.02
C ALA A 124 3.40 -22.55 -4.22
N ASP A 125 4.48 -21.82 -3.96
CA ASP A 125 5.26 -21.12 -4.96
C ASP A 125 4.45 -20.14 -5.83
N ALA A 126 3.31 -19.66 -5.33
CA ALA A 126 2.49 -18.66 -6.01
C ALA A 126 2.84 -17.24 -5.57
N LEU A 127 2.70 -16.31 -6.50
CA LEU A 127 2.82 -14.87 -6.29
C LEU A 127 1.65 -14.13 -6.93
N SER A 128 1.20 -13.09 -6.27
CA SER A 128 0.28 -12.12 -6.82
C SER A 128 0.98 -10.78 -6.97
N VAL A 129 0.96 -10.22 -8.16
CA VAL A 129 1.68 -8.98 -8.51
C VAL A 129 0.68 -7.88 -8.85
N GLU A 130 1.00 -6.66 -8.48
CA GLU A 130 0.25 -5.47 -8.88
C GLU A 130 0.42 -5.23 -10.39
N GLU A 131 -0.69 -4.93 -11.09
CA GLU A 131 -0.70 -4.84 -12.56
C GLU A 131 0.23 -3.74 -13.12
N GLY A 132 0.36 -2.61 -12.42
CA GLY A 132 1.24 -1.51 -12.84
C GLY A 132 2.71 -1.87 -12.69
N LEU A 133 3.10 -2.58 -11.63
CA LEU A 133 4.43 -3.13 -11.48
C LEU A 133 4.72 -4.15 -12.59
N ALA A 134 3.79 -5.06 -12.83
CA ALA A 134 3.93 -6.07 -13.88
C ALA A 134 4.15 -5.40 -15.24
N LYS A 135 3.36 -4.39 -15.58
CA LYS A 135 3.52 -3.61 -16.80
C LYS A 135 4.86 -2.90 -16.89
N THR A 136 5.30 -2.26 -15.80
CA THR A 136 6.56 -1.50 -15.77
C THR A 136 7.78 -2.40 -15.94
N LEU A 137 7.78 -3.60 -15.36
CA LEU A 137 8.88 -4.55 -15.43
C LEU A 137 8.73 -5.57 -16.57
N GLY A 138 7.65 -5.50 -17.38
CA GLY A 138 7.38 -6.43 -18.47
C GLY A 138 7.03 -7.84 -18.00
N LEU A 139 6.47 -7.98 -16.78
CA LEU A 139 6.10 -9.26 -16.19
C LEU A 139 4.72 -9.71 -16.64
N LYS A 140 4.51 -11.01 -16.67
CA LYS A 140 3.24 -11.65 -17.06
C LYS A 140 2.95 -12.88 -16.19
N LEU A 141 1.72 -13.34 -16.26
CA LEU A 141 1.32 -14.61 -15.61
C LEU A 141 2.26 -15.75 -16.07
N GLY A 142 2.69 -16.54 -15.10
CA GLY A 142 3.62 -17.65 -15.30
C GLY A 142 5.09 -17.29 -15.13
N ASP A 143 5.47 -16.02 -15.16
CA ASP A 143 6.85 -15.61 -14.87
C ASP A 143 7.23 -15.94 -13.42
N SER A 144 8.48 -16.31 -13.21
CA SER A 144 9.05 -16.59 -11.90
C SER A 144 9.81 -15.40 -11.38
N LEU A 145 9.54 -15.00 -10.13
CA LEU A 145 10.28 -13.97 -9.41
C LEU A 145 11.02 -14.58 -8.24
N SER A 146 12.25 -14.12 -8.00
CA SER A 146 13.04 -14.50 -6.83
C SER A 146 13.37 -13.26 -6.01
N PHE A 147 13.07 -13.33 -4.74
CA PHE A 147 13.35 -12.26 -3.77
C PHE A 147 14.38 -12.74 -2.75
N ASP A 148 15.38 -11.92 -2.50
CA ASP A 148 16.22 -12.07 -1.31
C ASP A 148 15.51 -11.42 -0.12
N ILE A 149 15.20 -12.25 0.86
CA ILE A 149 14.56 -11.86 2.12
C ILE A 149 15.51 -12.22 3.25
N ALA A 150 16.19 -11.22 3.81
CA ALA A 150 17.17 -11.41 4.90
C ALA A 150 18.22 -12.48 4.59
N GLY A 151 18.76 -12.49 3.37
CA GLY A 151 19.79 -13.45 2.95
C GLY A 151 19.25 -14.81 2.49
N GLN A 152 17.94 -15.00 2.47
CA GLN A 152 17.31 -16.21 1.94
C GLN A 152 16.54 -15.91 0.67
N VAL A 153 16.84 -16.64 -0.39
CA VAL A 153 16.10 -16.48 -1.65
C VAL A 153 14.78 -17.25 -1.58
N ARG A 154 13.69 -16.53 -1.80
CA ARG A 154 12.34 -17.05 -1.95
C ARG A 154 11.86 -16.81 -3.36
N SER A 155 11.46 -17.85 -4.06
CA SER A 155 10.97 -17.76 -5.43
C SER A 155 9.50 -18.14 -5.50
N GLY A 156 8.81 -17.58 -6.49
CA GLY A 156 7.43 -17.95 -6.78
C GLY A 156 7.07 -17.58 -8.20
N ARG A 157 6.00 -18.17 -8.69
CA ARG A 157 5.45 -17.93 -10.02
C ARG A 157 4.24 -16.99 -9.93
N ILE A 158 4.16 -16.03 -10.82
CA ILE A 158 3.02 -15.12 -10.90
C ILE A 158 1.78 -15.90 -11.31
N THR A 159 0.85 -16.12 -10.37
CA THR A 159 -0.42 -16.82 -10.60
C THR A 159 -1.59 -15.86 -10.70
N SER A 160 -1.43 -14.63 -10.22
CA SER A 160 -2.44 -13.59 -10.33
C SER A 160 -1.86 -12.19 -10.47
N LEU A 161 -2.64 -11.32 -11.11
CA LEU A 161 -2.41 -9.88 -11.17
C LEU A 161 -3.54 -9.18 -10.43
N ARG A 162 -3.20 -8.16 -9.63
CA ARG A 162 -4.16 -7.37 -8.85
C ARG A 162 -4.15 -5.92 -9.29
N LYS A 163 -5.33 -5.32 -9.30
CA LYS A 163 -5.46 -3.87 -9.41
C LYS A 163 -5.36 -3.24 -8.04
N VAL A 164 -4.49 -2.26 -7.90
CA VAL A 164 -4.27 -1.52 -6.64
C VAL A 164 -4.59 -0.05 -6.84
N ASP A 165 -5.47 0.48 -6.00
CA ASP A 165 -5.67 1.91 -5.89
C ASP A 165 -4.74 2.49 -4.81
N TRP A 166 -3.62 3.05 -5.25
CA TRP A 166 -2.62 3.66 -4.37
C TRP A 166 -3.13 4.91 -3.64
N GLY A 167 -4.21 5.53 -4.14
CA GLY A 167 -4.87 6.67 -3.52
C GLY A 167 -5.92 6.31 -2.46
N SER A 168 -6.21 5.02 -2.28
CA SER A 168 -7.28 4.54 -1.39
C SER A 168 -7.02 4.73 0.11
N MET A 169 -5.83 5.14 0.51
CA MET A 169 -5.40 5.21 1.91
C MET A 169 -5.48 3.86 2.65
N ARG A 170 -5.50 2.75 1.90
CA ARG A 170 -5.48 1.37 2.42
C ARG A 170 -4.06 0.81 2.37
N VAL A 171 -3.80 -0.24 3.15
CA VAL A 171 -2.53 -0.96 3.05
C VAL A 171 -2.45 -1.70 1.72
N ASN A 172 -1.42 -1.42 0.95
CA ASN A 172 -1.21 -1.97 -0.39
C ASN A 172 0.22 -2.48 -0.55
N PHE A 173 0.36 -3.55 -1.35
CA PHE A 173 1.65 -4.17 -1.66
C PHE A 173 1.78 -4.44 -3.16
N PHE A 174 2.98 -4.25 -3.68
CA PHE A 174 3.29 -4.61 -5.06
C PHE A 174 3.22 -6.11 -5.30
N VAL A 175 3.75 -6.90 -4.36
CA VAL A 175 3.81 -8.35 -4.47
C VAL A 175 3.32 -8.99 -3.16
N MET A 176 2.49 -9.99 -3.28
CA MET A 176 1.98 -10.77 -2.15
C MET A 176 2.09 -12.27 -2.43
N PHE A 177 2.36 -13.01 -1.37
CA PHE A 177 2.27 -14.47 -1.37
C PHE A 177 0.87 -14.87 -0.91
N PRO A 178 0.14 -15.72 -1.64
CA PRO A 178 -1.19 -16.20 -1.24
C PRO A 178 -1.09 -17.30 -0.16
N LEU A 179 -0.38 -17.02 0.92
CA LEU A 179 -0.09 -17.95 2.01
C LEU A 179 -0.62 -17.40 3.34
N ALA A 180 -1.26 -18.24 4.13
CA ALA A 180 -1.69 -17.89 5.48
C ALA A 180 -0.50 -17.58 6.40
N GLN A 181 0.62 -18.28 6.23
CA GLN A 181 1.82 -18.13 7.05
C GLN A 181 3.09 -18.29 6.22
N MET A 182 4.13 -17.57 6.61
CA MET A 182 5.48 -17.70 6.06
C MET A 182 6.48 -17.92 7.21
N PRO A 183 6.60 -19.14 7.74
CA PRO A 183 7.47 -19.42 8.87
C PRO A 183 8.96 -19.17 8.52
N GLY A 184 9.71 -18.66 9.49
CA GLY A 184 11.14 -18.37 9.34
C GLY A 184 11.46 -17.11 8.54
N VAL A 185 10.46 -16.32 8.14
CA VAL A 185 10.64 -15.06 7.46
C VAL A 185 10.52 -13.91 8.48
N PRO A 186 11.52 -13.02 8.61
CA PRO A 186 11.40 -11.85 9.46
C PRO A 186 10.36 -10.89 8.89
N LEU A 187 9.46 -10.46 9.75
CA LEU A 187 8.38 -9.55 9.37
C LEU A 187 8.05 -8.58 10.51
N SER A 188 7.44 -7.47 10.16
CA SER A 188 6.71 -6.60 11.06
C SER A 188 5.26 -6.49 10.57
N TYR A 189 4.40 -5.84 11.34
CA TYR A 189 3.03 -5.59 10.89
C TYR A 189 2.84 -4.13 10.50
N ILE A 190 1.93 -3.93 9.54
CA ILE A 190 1.43 -2.65 9.11
C ILE A 190 -0.08 -2.61 9.27
N SER A 191 -0.59 -1.49 9.74
CA SER A 191 -2.01 -1.25 9.90
C SER A 191 -2.40 0.09 9.31
N ALA A 192 -3.59 0.14 8.72
CA ALA A 192 -4.22 1.38 8.33
C ALA A 192 -5.64 1.40 8.90
N PHE A 193 -6.00 2.51 9.53
CA PHE A 193 -7.30 2.66 10.17
C PHE A 193 -7.73 4.12 10.21
N ARG A 194 -9.02 4.33 10.45
CA ARG A 194 -9.53 5.65 10.78
C ARG A 194 -9.52 5.84 12.28
N ALA A 195 -8.68 6.78 12.74
CA ALA A 195 -8.64 7.15 14.14
C ALA A 195 -9.96 7.80 14.57
N PRO A 196 -10.44 7.53 15.78
CA PRO A 196 -11.58 8.24 16.36
C PRO A 196 -11.22 9.70 16.66
N ASP A 197 -12.22 10.58 16.65
CA ASP A 197 -12.04 12.00 16.99
C ASP A 197 -11.85 12.23 18.52
N THR A 198 -11.30 11.24 19.20
CA THR A 198 -11.05 11.29 20.66
C THR A 198 -9.70 11.95 20.92
N ALA A 199 -9.72 13.05 21.67
CA ALA A 199 -8.49 13.74 22.05
C ALA A 199 -7.53 12.79 22.80
N GLY A 200 -6.27 12.77 22.37
CA GLY A 200 -5.23 11.97 23.03
C GLY A 200 -5.12 10.51 22.55
N PHE A 201 -5.97 10.04 21.63
CA PHE A 201 -5.90 8.68 21.10
C PHE A 201 -4.51 8.35 20.52
N ASP A 202 -3.99 9.17 19.61
CA ASP A 202 -2.66 8.98 19.01
C ASP A 202 -1.55 8.98 20.04
N ASN A 203 -1.64 9.86 21.06
CA ASN A 203 -0.66 9.93 22.15
C ASN A 203 -0.69 8.68 23.05
N ALA A 204 -1.88 8.16 23.33
CA ALA A 204 -2.03 6.93 24.11
C ALA A 204 -1.42 5.74 23.39
N LEU A 205 -1.74 5.61 22.10
CA LEU A 205 -1.21 4.55 21.25
C LEU A 205 0.32 4.60 21.14
N SER A 206 0.90 5.79 20.93
CA SER A 206 2.36 5.98 20.84
C SER A 206 3.09 5.73 22.17
N ARG A 207 2.45 5.94 23.29
CA ARG A 207 3.03 5.62 24.61
C ARG A 207 3.03 4.13 24.90
N GLU A 208 1.98 3.43 24.49
CA GLU A 208 1.87 1.99 24.67
C GLU A 208 2.79 1.22 23.70
N PHE A 209 2.97 1.75 22.48
CA PHE A 209 3.80 1.15 21.44
C PHE A 209 4.88 2.12 20.95
N PRO A 210 5.95 2.36 21.73
CA PRO A 210 6.93 3.42 21.43
C PRO A 210 7.81 3.14 20.20
N ASN A 211 7.82 1.92 19.69
CA ASN A 211 8.59 1.53 18.49
C ASN A 211 7.84 1.75 17.19
N ILE A 212 6.56 2.05 17.22
CA ILE A 212 5.77 2.26 16.01
C ILE A 212 6.08 3.62 15.37
N THR A 213 5.94 3.65 14.06
CA THR A 213 5.91 4.89 13.29
C THR A 213 4.49 5.10 12.79
N SER A 214 3.87 6.20 13.21
CA SER A 214 2.56 6.63 12.73
C SER A 214 2.73 7.76 11.72
N VAL A 215 2.02 7.65 10.59
CA VAL A 215 1.99 8.66 9.51
C VAL A 215 0.55 9.06 9.25
#